data_55c1017c55a94b8eed4c240c2c872748
#
_entry.id   55c1017c55a94b8eed4c240c2c872748
#
_cell.length_a   1.000
_cell.length_b   1.000
_cell.length_c   1.000
_cell.angle_alpha   90.00
_cell.angle_beta   90.00
_cell.angle_gamma   90.00
#
_symmetry.space_group_name_H-M   'P 1'
#
loop_
_entity.id
_entity.type
_entity.pdbx_description
1 polymer ?
#
loop_
_entity_poly.entity_id
_entity_poly.type
_entity_poly.pdbx_seq_one_letter_code
_entity_poly.pdbx_strand_id
1 'polypeptide(L)'
;MSQARVRAVQPQDHGALLALNNAHATELSLLDAEGLAALLQLAWHARLVVPADGLLIALDQGAAYANPNFAWMAQRFARFVYIDRIVIAAHAQRRGLARQLYGELIHSARAAAQPRLVCEVNLLPPNPASLALHLQLGFQPVGDALLGNGKHVQYLEKLL
;
A
#
# COMPACT_ATOMS: atom_id res chain seq x y z
N MET A 1 8.60 -3.38 -25.30
CA MET A 1 8.89 -2.45 -24.20
C MET A 1 9.41 -3.24 -23.00
N SER A 2 10.49 -2.78 -22.41
CA SER A 2 11.03 -3.41 -21.21
C SER A 2 10.14 -3.09 -20.00
N GLN A 3 9.97 -4.06 -19.11
CA GLN A 3 9.32 -3.81 -17.83
C GLN A 3 10.19 -2.86 -16.99
N ALA A 4 9.52 -2.03 -16.19
CA ALA A 4 10.21 -1.22 -15.22
C ALA A 4 10.90 -2.11 -14.18
N ARG A 5 12.05 -1.66 -13.69
CA ARG A 5 12.79 -2.40 -12.69
C ARG A 5 12.20 -2.20 -11.30
N VAL A 6 11.77 -3.29 -10.70
CA VAL A 6 11.26 -3.31 -9.33
C VAL A 6 12.27 -4.04 -8.45
N ARG A 7 12.57 -3.49 -7.28
CA ARG A 7 13.46 -4.13 -6.31
C ARG A 7 13.08 -3.81 -4.87
N ALA A 8 13.70 -4.51 -3.93
CA ALA A 8 13.53 -4.22 -2.51
C ALA A 8 14.05 -2.82 -2.16
N VAL A 9 13.37 -2.18 -1.22
CA VAL A 9 13.79 -0.88 -0.68
C VAL A 9 15.06 -1.05 0.14
N GLN A 10 16.02 -0.13 -0.03
CA GLN A 10 17.28 -0.09 0.69
C GLN A 10 17.43 1.24 1.42
N PRO A 11 18.31 1.34 2.45
CA PRO A 11 18.44 2.58 3.21
C PRO A 11 18.74 3.83 2.39
N GLN A 12 19.53 3.71 1.32
CA GLN A 12 19.85 4.84 0.45
C GLN A 12 18.67 5.36 -0.36
N ASP A 13 17.57 4.61 -0.41
CA ASP A 13 16.35 5.02 -1.12
C ASP A 13 15.45 5.93 -0.29
N HIS A 14 15.65 6.00 1.02
CA HIS A 14 14.71 6.64 1.94
C HIS A 14 14.44 8.10 1.60
N GLY A 15 15.45 8.88 1.24
CA GLY A 15 15.28 10.28 0.90
C GLY A 15 14.35 10.49 -0.29
N ALA A 16 14.58 9.75 -1.38
CA ALA A 16 13.76 9.84 -2.59
C ALA A 16 12.33 9.32 -2.36
N LEU A 17 12.18 8.25 -1.58
CA LEU A 17 10.88 7.68 -1.25
C LEU A 17 10.08 8.60 -0.33
N LEU A 18 10.74 9.29 0.59
CA LEU A 18 10.09 10.27 1.45
C LEU A 18 9.53 11.43 0.62
N ALA A 19 10.29 11.92 -0.36
CA ALA A 19 9.83 12.95 -1.27
C ALA A 19 8.64 12.47 -2.11
N LEU A 20 8.69 11.24 -2.63
CA LEU A 20 7.59 10.63 -3.38
C LEU A 20 6.32 10.53 -2.54
N ASN A 21 6.42 10.02 -1.31
CA ASN A 21 5.29 9.90 -0.40
C ASN A 21 4.65 11.26 -0.13
N ASN A 22 5.47 12.25 0.20
CA ASN A 22 4.98 13.56 0.64
C ASN A 22 4.45 14.42 -0.51
N ALA A 23 4.83 14.12 -1.74
CA ALA A 23 4.20 14.71 -2.94
C ALA A 23 2.75 14.24 -3.12
N HIS A 24 2.34 13.13 -2.46
CA HIS A 24 1.00 12.54 -2.52
C HIS A 24 0.29 12.59 -1.17
N ALA A 25 0.57 13.62 -0.36
CA ALA A 25 0.06 13.72 1.01
C ALA A 25 -1.47 13.84 1.11
N THR A 26 -2.15 14.22 0.03
CA THR A 26 -3.62 14.26 -0.01
C THR A 26 -4.22 12.87 0.09
N GLU A 27 -3.63 11.88 -0.59
CA GLU A 27 -4.08 10.48 -0.59
C GLU A 27 -3.42 9.66 0.51
N LEU A 28 -2.21 10.06 0.92
CA LEU A 28 -1.40 9.37 1.91
C LEU A 28 -1.14 10.27 3.10
N SER A 29 -0.73 9.67 4.22
CA SER A 29 -0.23 10.44 5.36
C SER A 29 1.15 10.99 5.06
N LEU A 30 1.42 12.23 5.50
CA LEU A 30 2.79 12.76 5.53
C LEU A 30 3.65 11.88 6.45
N LEU A 31 4.90 11.71 6.04
CA LEU A 31 5.91 11.02 6.85
C LEU A 31 7.13 11.92 7.02
N ASP A 32 7.80 11.79 8.17
CA ASP A 32 9.17 12.23 8.32
C ASP A 32 10.13 11.04 8.10
N ALA A 33 11.43 11.30 8.17
CA ALA A 33 12.44 10.26 7.93
C ALA A 33 12.33 9.12 8.95
N GLU A 34 12.07 9.43 10.22
CA GLU A 34 11.92 8.43 11.28
C GLU A 34 10.65 7.59 11.06
N GLY A 35 9.55 8.23 10.68
CA GLY A 35 8.29 7.55 10.40
C GLY A 35 8.40 6.58 9.22
N LEU A 36 9.07 6.99 8.15
CA LEU A 36 9.32 6.10 7.01
C LEU A 36 10.21 4.92 7.42
N ALA A 37 11.30 5.18 8.14
CA ALA A 37 12.20 4.13 8.60
C ALA A 37 11.48 3.13 9.52
N ALA A 38 10.66 3.61 10.44
CA ALA A 38 9.87 2.76 11.34
C ALA A 38 8.89 1.89 10.57
N LEU A 39 8.19 2.47 9.59
CA LEU A 39 7.24 1.73 8.75
C LEU A 39 7.95 0.64 7.94
N LEU A 40 9.11 0.96 7.36
CA LEU A 40 9.89 -0.01 6.59
C LEU A 40 10.43 -1.15 7.47
N GLN A 41 10.72 -0.90 8.76
CA GLN A 41 11.09 -1.96 9.69
C GLN A 41 9.94 -2.92 9.99
N LEU A 42 8.70 -2.44 9.97
CA LEU A 42 7.51 -3.28 10.16
C LEU A 42 7.12 -4.03 8.89
N ALA A 43 7.63 -3.61 7.74
CA ALA A 43 7.18 -4.13 6.45
C ALA A 43 7.52 -5.61 6.29
N TRP A 44 6.53 -6.38 5.87
CA TRP A 44 6.69 -7.73 5.39
C TRP A 44 7.18 -7.74 3.95
N HIS A 45 6.76 -6.74 3.17
CA HIS A 45 7.10 -6.58 1.75
C HIS A 45 7.21 -5.09 1.44
N ALA A 46 8.34 -4.65 0.95
CA ALA A 46 8.54 -3.27 0.52
C ALA A 46 9.34 -3.26 -0.78
N ARG A 47 8.76 -2.68 -1.83
CA ARG A 47 9.34 -2.64 -3.17
C ARG A 47 9.23 -1.25 -3.75
N LEU A 48 10.24 -0.87 -4.52
CA LEU A 48 10.21 0.36 -5.30
C LEU A 48 10.38 0.08 -6.79
N VAL A 49 9.85 1.00 -7.60
CA VAL A 49 10.16 1.07 -9.03
C VAL A 49 11.31 2.04 -9.18
N VAL A 50 12.43 1.59 -9.74
CA VAL A 50 13.66 2.37 -9.87
C VAL A 50 13.44 3.57 -10.79
N PRO A 51 13.99 4.78 -10.47
CA PRO A 51 14.81 5.12 -9.28
C PRO A 51 13.98 5.44 -8.03
N ALA A 52 12.79 5.95 -8.17
CA ALA A 52 11.77 6.20 -7.15
C ALA A 52 10.47 6.61 -7.86
N ASP A 53 10.13 5.87 -8.90
CA ASP A 53 8.91 6.10 -9.69
C ASP A 53 7.67 5.48 -9.05
N GLY A 54 7.86 4.56 -8.11
CA GLY A 54 6.77 3.93 -7.40
C GLY A 54 7.24 3.26 -6.11
N LEU A 55 6.30 3.06 -5.19
CA LEU A 55 6.55 2.43 -3.90
C LEU A 55 5.32 1.65 -3.47
N LEU A 56 5.52 0.43 -2.96
CA LEU A 56 4.50 -0.34 -2.28
C LEU A 56 5.06 -0.84 -0.96
N ILE A 57 4.34 -0.61 0.14
CA ILE A 57 4.69 -1.12 1.47
C ILE A 57 3.51 -1.93 2.00
N ALA A 58 3.77 -3.17 2.37
CA ALA A 58 2.77 -4.07 2.92
C ALA A 58 3.29 -4.75 4.19
N LEU A 59 2.36 -5.00 5.12
CA LEU A 59 2.61 -5.63 6.40
C LEU A 59 1.76 -6.89 6.52
N ASP A 60 2.21 -7.88 7.29
CA ASP A 60 1.35 -9.01 7.61
C ASP A 60 0.72 -8.85 9.01
N GLN A 61 -0.12 -9.81 9.40
CA GLN A 61 -0.86 -9.79 10.66
C GLN A 61 0.04 -9.75 11.90
N GLY A 62 1.32 -10.09 11.77
CA GLY A 62 2.26 -10.08 12.88
C GLY A 62 2.87 -8.71 13.20
N ALA A 63 2.60 -7.68 12.40
CA ALA A 63 3.20 -6.36 12.60
C ALA A 63 2.64 -5.68 13.85
N ALA A 64 3.53 -5.09 14.66
CA ALA A 64 3.14 -4.26 15.79
C ALA A 64 2.88 -2.82 15.30
N TYR A 65 1.78 -2.64 14.58
CA TYR A 65 1.45 -1.39 13.90
C TYR A 65 0.24 -0.72 14.54
N ALA A 66 0.47 0.41 15.19
CA ALA A 66 -0.59 1.20 15.83
C ALA A 66 -1.28 2.10 14.80
N ASN A 67 -2.22 1.54 14.07
CA ASN A 67 -2.94 2.24 13.01
C ASN A 67 -4.40 1.77 13.01
N PRO A 68 -5.40 2.67 12.97
CA PRO A 68 -6.80 2.28 13.06
C PRO A 68 -7.27 1.39 11.90
N ASN A 69 -6.74 1.58 10.70
CA ASN A 69 -7.12 0.76 9.55
C ASN A 69 -6.53 -0.66 9.67
N PHE A 70 -5.27 -0.76 10.08
CA PHE A 70 -4.66 -2.05 10.37
C PHE A 70 -5.41 -2.79 11.49
N ALA A 71 -5.78 -2.08 12.55
CA ALA A 71 -6.53 -2.64 13.67
C ALA A 71 -7.90 -3.16 13.22
N TRP A 72 -8.57 -2.46 12.31
CA TRP A 72 -9.84 -2.91 11.75
C TRP A 72 -9.71 -4.28 11.07
N MET A 73 -8.62 -4.46 10.31
CA MET A 73 -8.33 -5.73 9.64
C MET A 73 -7.98 -6.84 10.64
N ALA A 74 -7.13 -6.52 11.63
CA ALA A 74 -6.69 -7.49 12.64
C ALA A 74 -7.84 -8.01 13.51
N GLN A 75 -8.88 -7.22 13.71
CA GLN A 75 -10.06 -7.64 14.46
C GLN A 75 -10.94 -8.62 13.67
N ARG A 76 -10.83 -8.64 12.33
CA ARG A 76 -11.71 -9.42 11.45
C ARG A 76 -11.02 -10.62 10.83
N PHE A 77 -9.71 -10.54 10.60
CA PHE A 77 -8.97 -11.59 9.89
C PHE A 77 -7.79 -12.05 10.73
N ALA A 78 -7.63 -13.36 10.85
CA ALA A 78 -6.48 -13.94 11.56
C ALA A 78 -5.19 -13.83 10.75
N ARG A 79 -5.30 -13.93 9.41
CA ARG A 79 -4.16 -13.88 8.49
C ARG A 79 -4.49 -13.00 7.29
N PHE A 80 -3.59 -12.07 7.00
CA PHE A 80 -3.74 -11.14 5.88
C PHE A 80 -2.41 -10.45 5.55
N VAL A 81 -2.34 -9.92 4.34
CA VAL A 81 -1.31 -8.94 3.96
C VAL A 81 -2.01 -7.60 3.76
N TYR A 82 -1.59 -6.61 4.53
CA TYR A 82 -2.16 -5.26 4.54
C TYR A 82 -1.27 -4.33 3.72
N ILE A 83 -1.81 -3.74 2.66
CA ILE A 83 -1.10 -2.72 1.88
C ILE A 83 -1.29 -1.39 2.60
N ASP A 84 -0.23 -0.94 3.30
CA ASP A 84 -0.27 0.35 3.99
C ASP A 84 -0.30 1.51 3.00
N ARG A 85 0.52 1.41 1.96
CA ARG A 85 0.52 2.40 0.88
C ARG A 85 1.05 1.84 -0.42
N ILE A 86 0.50 2.38 -1.49
CA ILE A 86 1.03 2.26 -2.85
C ILE A 86 0.96 3.63 -3.49
N VAL A 87 2.06 4.09 -4.08
CA VAL A 87 2.15 5.38 -4.72
C VAL A 87 2.99 5.29 -5.98
N ILE A 88 2.52 5.93 -7.05
CA ILE A 88 3.24 6.06 -8.33
C ILE A 88 3.49 7.54 -8.57
N ALA A 89 4.72 7.90 -8.89
CA ALA A 89 5.08 9.29 -9.21
C ALA A 89 4.22 9.82 -10.34
N ALA A 90 3.85 11.10 -10.29
CA ALA A 90 2.94 11.71 -11.27
C ALA A 90 3.45 11.53 -12.71
N HIS A 91 4.76 11.68 -12.93
CA HIS A 91 5.36 11.53 -14.27
C HIS A 91 5.40 10.07 -14.77
N ALA A 92 5.18 9.10 -13.89
CA ALA A 92 5.30 7.68 -14.20
C ALA A 92 3.93 6.95 -14.23
N GLN A 93 2.83 7.68 -14.05
CA GLN A 93 1.50 7.09 -14.06
C GLN A 93 1.10 6.59 -15.45
N ARG A 94 0.12 5.69 -15.51
CA ARG A 94 -0.44 5.10 -16.74
C ARG A 94 0.56 4.23 -17.51
N ARG A 95 1.53 3.63 -16.82
CA ARG A 95 2.51 2.70 -17.39
C ARG A 95 2.33 1.27 -16.86
N GLY A 96 1.28 1.01 -16.10
CA GLY A 96 1.06 -0.28 -15.47
C GLY A 96 1.96 -0.58 -14.27
N LEU A 97 2.60 0.42 -13.67
CA LEU A 97 3.54 0.21 -12.57
C LEU A 97 2.85 -0.29 -11.30
N ALA A 98 1.66 0.22 -10.99
CA ALA A 98 0.90 -0.27 -9.84
C ALA A 98 0.55 -1.75 -10.01
N ARG A 99 0.13 -2.16 -11.20
CA ARG A 99 -0.15 -3.57 -11.50
C ARG A 99 1.10 -4.44 -11.37
N GLN A 100 2.24 -3.94 -11.77
CA GLN A 100 3.51 -4.65 -11.66
C GLN A 100 3.90 -4.83 -10.19
N LEU A 101 3.78 -3.79 -9.37
CA LEU A 101 4.02 -3.86 -7.93
C LEU A 101 3.07 -4.85 -7.25
N TYR A 102 1.77 -4.81 -7.58
CA TYR A 102 0.80 -5.77 -7.06
C TYR A 102 1.08 -7.19 -7.53
N GLY A 103 1.53 -7.37 -8.76
CA GLY A 103 1.88 -8.71 -9.28
C GLY A 103 2.96 -9.37 -8.43
N GLU A 104 4.00 -8.65 -8.06
CA GLU A 104 5.05 -9.16 -7.18
C GLU A 104 4.53 -9.44 -5.77
N LEU A 105 3.70 -8.56 -5.23
CA LEU A 105 3.09 -8.77 -3.91
C LEU A 105 2.22 -10.01 -3.87
N ILE A 106 1.38 -10.20 -4.88
CA ILE A 106 0.50 -11.38 -5.00
C ILE A 106 1.33 -12.65 -5.08
N HIS A 107 2.39 -12.64 -5.87
CA HIS A 107 3.30 -13.78 -5.98
C HIS A 107 3.89 -14.15 -4.62
N SER A 108 4.43 -13.17 -3.90
CA SER A 108 5.03 -13.38 -2.58
C SER A 108 4.01 -13.82 -1.54
N ALA A 109 2.82 -13.24 -1.57
CA ALA A 109 1.75 -13.59 -0.63
C ALA A 109 1.25 -15.02 -0.83
N ARG A 110 1.09 -15.43 -2.08
CA ARG A 110 0.71 -16.81 -2.41
C ARG A 110 1.79 -17.80 -1.99
N ALA A 111 3.06 -17.48 -2.21
CA ALA A 111 4.18 -18.32 -1.79
C ALA A 111 4.25 -18.49 -0.27
N ALA A 112 3.80 -17.49 0.47
CA ALA A 112 3.71 -17.53 1.94
C ALA A 112 2.39 -18.11 2.44
N ALA A 113 1.54 -18.63 1.55
CA ALA A 113 0.21 -19.19 1.88
C ALA A 113 -0.71 -18.19 2.58
N GLN A 114 -0.58 -16.90 2.28
CA GLN A 114 -1.50 -15.88 2.79
C GLN A 114 -2.84 -15.97 2.05
N PRO A 115 -3.97 -15.90 2.78
CA PRO A 115 -5.29 -16.10 2.16
C PRO A 115 -5.85 -14.87 1.47
N ARG A 116 -5.36 -13.66 1.81
CA ARG A 116 -5.94 -12.42 1.31
C ARG A 116 -4.98 -11.24 1.35
N LEU A 117 -5.24 -10.28 0.47
CA LEU A 117 -4.71 -8.92 0.56
C LEU A 117 -5.83 -8.01 1.05
N VAL A 118 -5.50 -7.04 1.89
CA VAL A 118 -6.46 -6.05 2.40
C VAL A 118 -5.86 -4.65 2.34
N CYS A 119 -6.71 -3.66 2.15
CA CYS A 119 -6.31 -2.25 2.16
C CYS A 119 -7.52 -1.35 2.41
N GLU A 120 -7.29 -0.04 2.50
CA GLU A 120 -8.34 0.96 2.49
C GLU A 120 -8.11 1.96 1.36
N VAL A 121 -9.21 2.55 0.88
CA VAL A 121 -9.20 3.66 -0.07
C VAL A 121 -10.10 4.75 0.47
N ASN A 122 -9.66 6.01 0.38
CA ASN A 122 -10.42 7.14 0.86
C ASN A 122 -11.70 7.34 0.02
N LEU A 123 -12.84 7.41 0.69
CA LEU A 123 -14.11 7.86 0.11
C LEU A 123 -14.29 9.36 0.33
N LEU A 124 -13.72 9.90 1.43
CA LEU A 124 -13.72 11.32 1.75
C LEU A 124 -12.38 11.68 2.41
N PRO A 125 -11.54 12.54 1.82
CA PRO A 125 -11.67 13.04 0.45
C PRO A 125 -11.60 11.91 -0.58
N PRO A 126 -12.31 12.01 -1.71
CA PRO A 126 -12.42 10.89 -2.64
C PRO A 126 -11.11 10.62 -3.39
N ASN A 127 -10.84 9.34 -3.61
CA ASN A 127 -9.73 8.88 -4.45
C ASN A 127 -10.26 7.87 -5.48
N PRO A 128 -11.02 8.34 -6.49
CA PRO A 128 -11.70 7.44 -7.42
C PRO A 128 -10.74 6.63 -8.28
N ALA A 129 -9.58 7.17 -8.62
CA ALA A 129 -8.57 6.46 -9.41
C ALA A 129 -8.05 5.23 -8.67
N SER A 130 -7.74 5.37 -7.38
CA SER A 130 -7.28 4.26 -6.55
C SER A 130 -8.38 3.22 -6.35
N LEU A 131 -9.62 3.66 -6.10
CA LEU A 131 -10.74 2.74 -5.95
C LEU A 131 -10.95 1.92 -7.22
N ALA A 132 -10.95 2.57 -8.39
CA ALA A 132 -11.11 1.91 -9.69
C ALA A 132 -9.99 0.88 -9.94
N LEU A 133 -8.73 1.25 -9.64
CA LEU A 133 -7.60 0.34 -9.79
C LEU A 133 -7.79 -0.93 -8.95
N HIS A 134 -8.14 -0.77 -7.68
CA HIS A 134 -8.28 -1.91 -6.77
C HIS A 134 -9.46 -2.80 -7.17
N LEU A 135 -10.58 -2.23 -7.59
CA LEU A 135 -11.71 -3.01 -8.10
C LEU A 135 -11.32 -3.80 -9.36
N GLN A 136 -10.56 -3.19 -10.27
CA GLN A 136 -10.04 -3.88 -11.46
C GLN A 136 -9.07 -5.01 -11.13
N LEU A 137 -8.34 -4.90 -10.02
CA LEU A 137 -7.44 -5.94 -9.55
C LEU A 137 -8.17 -7.09 -8.84
N GLY A 138 -9.49 -6.97 -8.67
CA GLY A 138 -10.32 -8.00 -8.04
C GLY A 138 -10.55 -7.80 -6.55
N PHE A 139 -10.19 -6.64 -6.00
CA PHE A 139 -10.57 -6.31 -4.62
C PHE A 139 -12.07 -6.06 -4.54
N GLN A 140 -12.65 -6.42 -3.39
CA GLN A 140 -14.08 -6.22 -3.12
C GLN A 140 -14.26 -5.46 -1.81
N PRO A 141 -15.27 -4.57 -1.73
CA PRO A 141 -15.58 -3.88 -0.48
C PRO A 141 -16.01 -4.86 0.62
N VAL A 142 -15.47 -4.67 1.83
CA VAL A 142 -15.80 -5.51 2.99
C VAL A 142 -16.25 -4.68 4.21
N GLY A 143 -16.27 -3.37 4.09
CA GLY A 143 -16.72 -2.47 5.13
C GLY A 143 -16.23 -1.06 4.90
N ASP A 144 -16.59 -0.16 5.80
CA ASP A 144 -16.16 1.23 5.77
C ASP A 144 -16.07 1.79 7.19
N ALA A 145 -15.40 2.92 7.34
CA ALA A 145 -15.31 3.60 8.62
C ALA A 145 -15.08 5.09 8.44
N LEU A 146 -15.66 5.86 9.38
CA LEU A 146 -15.33 7.26 9.55
C LEU A 146 -14.23 7.36 10.62
N LEU A 147 -13.06 7.85 10.24
CA LEU A 147 -11.92 7.93 11.15
C LEU A 147 -11.94 9.21 11.98
N GLY A 148 -11.22 9.20 13.11
CA GLY A 148 -11.15 10.34 14.02
C GLY A 148 -10.61 11.62 13.40
N ASN A 149 -9.86 11.53 12.28
CA ASN A 149 -9.35 12.67 11.53
C ASN A 149 -10.35 13.21 10.48
N GLY A 150 -11.57 12.70 10.44
CA GLY A 150 -12.63 13.10 9.50
C GLY A 150 -12.61 12.38 8.16
N LYS A 151 -11.62 11.54 7.89
CA LYS A 151 -11.59 10.74 6.67
C LYS A 151 -12.61 9.61 6.74
N HIS A 152 -13.28 9.36 5.61
CA HIS A 152 -14.15 8.20 5.43
C HIS A 152 -13.42 7.24 4.49
N VAL A 153 -13.21 6.00 4.93
CA VAL A 153 -12.46 4.99 4.17
C VAL A 153 -13.33 3.79 3.82
N GLN A 154 -13.09 3.23 2.64
CA GLN A 154 -13.63 1.95 2.21
C GLN A 154 -12.58 0.88 2.44
N TYR A 155 -12.92 -0.18 3.16
CA TYR A 155 -12.06 -1.34 3.32
C TYR A 155 -12.30 -2.33 2.19
N LEU A 156 -11.20 -2.87 1.65
CA LEU A 156 -11.19 -3.75 0.48
C LEU A 156 -10.42 -5.02 0.77
N GLU A 157 -10.89 -6.13 0.19
CA GLU A 157 -10.25 -7.45 0.31
C GLU A 157 -10.12 -8.09 -1.06
N LYS A 158 -8.96 -8.69 -1.32
CA LYS A 158 -8.75 -9.58 -2.46
C LYS A 158 -8.37 -10.97 -1.95
N LEU A 159 -9.17 -11.97 -2.26
CA LEU A 159 -8.85 -13.36 -1.96
C LEU A 159 -7.76 -13.86 -2.91
N LEU A 160 -6.84 -14.66 -2.37
CA LEU A 160 -5.69 -15.19 -3.12
C LEU A 160 -5.85 -16.66 -3.51
#